data_113fe8353e9647d01b14c89e0df86d5f
#
_entry.id   113fe8353e9647d01b14c89e0df86d5f
#
_cell.length_a   1.000
_cell.length_b   1.000
_cell.length_c   1.000
_cell.angle_alpha   90.00
_cell.angle_beta   90.00
_cell.angle_gamma   90.00
#
_symmetry.space_group_name_H-M   'P 1'
#
loop_
_entity.id
_entity.type
_entity.pdbx_description
1 polymer ?
#
loop_
_entity_poly.entity_id
_entity_poly.type
_entity_poly.pdbx_seq_one_letter_code
_entity_poly.pdbx_strand_id
1 'polypeptide(L)' 'MNQQRLNEWIKHPERLDRESLYELRSLLARYPYFQTARLLYLKNLFLL' A
#
# COMPACT_ATOMS: atom_id res chain seq x y z
N MET A 1 6.61 -3.20 11.49
CA MET A 1 6.25 -2.90 10.09
C MET A 1 7.51 -2.66 9.28
N ASN A 2 7.53 -3.13 8.06
CA ASN A 2 8.70 -3.01 7.21
C ASN A 2 8.57 -1.81 6.28
N GLN A 3 9.28 -0.72 6.61
CA GLN A 3 9.25 0.48 5.79
C GLN A 3 9.86 0.29 4.41
N GLN A 4 10.72 -0.71 4.26
CA GLN A 4 11.32 -0.98 2.96
C GLN A 4 10.28 -1.41 1.93
N ARG A 5 9.26 -2.15 2.34
CA ARG A 5 8.20 -2.53 1.42
C ARG A 5 7.40 -1.32 0.96
N LEU A 6 7.09 -0.42 1.89
CA LEU A 6 6.38 0.81 1.51
C LEU A 6 7.22 1.64 0.54
N ASN A 7 8.51 1.76 0.82
CA ASN A 7 9.39 2.51 -0.07
C ASN A 7 9.48 1.88 -1.46
N GLU A 8 9.49 0.55 -1.53
CA GLU A 8 9.48 -0.14 -2.81
C GLU A 8 8.22 0.17 -3.60
N TRP A 9 7.07 0.14 -2.94
CA TRP A 9 5.80 0.43 -3.61
C TRP A 9 5.74 1.88 -4.09
N ILE A 10 6.33 2.80 -3.33
CA ILE A 10 6.39 4.21 -3.72
C ILE A 10 7.27 4.38 -4.96
N LYS A 11 8.42 3.72 -4.98
CA LYS A 11 9.36 3.82 -6.08
C LYS A 11 8.92 3.01 -7.30
N HIS A 12 8.24 1.90 -7.07
CA HIS A 12 7.84 0.97 -8.13
C HIS A 12 6.37 0.63 -8.00
N PRO A 13 5.49 1.58 -8.28
CA PRO A 13 4.04 1.34 -8.15
C PRO A 13 3.53 0.24 -9.08
N GLU A 14 4.27 -0.08 -10.13
CA GLU A 14 3.91 -1.18 -11.01
C GLU A 14 3.96 -2.53 -10.32
N ARG A 15 4.60 -2.61 -9.14
CA ARG A 15 4.68 -3.84 -8.36
C ARG A 15 3.50 -4.04 -7.43
N LEU A 16 2.60 -3.09 -7.38
CA LEU A 16 1.38 -3.24 -6.59
C LEU A 16 0.50 -4.32 -7.22
N ASP A 17 0.09 -5.27 -6.39
CA ASP A 17 -0.71 -6.41 -6.84
C ASP A 17 -1.77 -6.73 -5.80
N ARG A 18 -2.38 -7.91 -5.90
CA ARG A 18 -3.42 -8.34 -4.98
C ARG A 18 -2.88 -8.52 -3.57
N GLU A 19 -1.66 -9.01 -3.47
CA GLU A 19 -1.03 -9.24 -2.18
C GLU A 19 -0.73 -7.93 -1.46
N SER A 20 -0.21 -6.95 -2.19
CA SER A 20 0.05 -5.64 -1.62
C SER A 20 -1.26 -4.96 -1.20
N LEU A 21 -2.33 -5.21 -1.94
CA LEU A 21 -3.64 -4.67 -1.59
C LEU A 21 -4.09 -5.16 -0.21
N TYR A 22 -3.93 -6.45 0.07
CA TYR A 22 -4.28 -6.99 1.37
C TYR A 22 -3.41 -6.42 2.47
N GLU A 23 -2.12 -6.27 2.20
CA GLU A 23 -1.20 -5.72 3.19
C GLU A 23 -1.54 -4.27 3.52
N LEU A 24 -1.81 -3.46 2.50
CA LEU A 24 -2.18 -2.07 2.69
C LEU A 24 -3.50 -1.94 3.43
N ARG A 25 -4.44 -2.81 3.10
CA ARG A 25 -5.73 -2.83 3.79
C ARG A 25 -5.55 -3.14 5.27
N SER A 26 -4.69 -4.11 5.58
CA SER A 26 -4.38 -4.46 6.97
C SER A 26 -3.73 -3.30 7.71
N LEU A 27 -2.81 -2.60 7.04
CA LEU A 27 -2.17 -1.44 7.63
C LEU A 27 -3.17 -0.35 7.95
N LEU A 28 -4.10 -0.10 7.03
CA LEU A 28 -5.11 0.94 7.23
C LEU A 28 -6.10 0.57 8.31
N ALA A 29 -6.35 -0.73 8.51
CA ALA A 29 -7.19 -1.17 9.61
C ALA A 29 -6.54 -0.89 10.97
N ARG A 30 -5.21 -0.99 11.02
CA ARG A 30 -4.44 -0.70 12.24
C ARG A 30 -4.18 0.78 12.42
N TYR A 31 -3.86 1.47 11.32
CA TYR A 31 -3.44 2.87 11.33
C TYR A 31 -4.29 3.65 10.33
N PRO A 32 -5.54 3.97 10.71
CA PRO A 32 -6.50 4.58 9.75
C PRO A 32 -6.06 5.93 9.21
N TYR A 33 -5.16 6.61 9.90
CA TYR A 33 -4.66 7.93 9.45
C TYR A 33 -3.29 7.85 8.77
N PHE A 34 -2.87 6.67 8.41
CA PHE A 34 -1.60 6.48 7.70
C PHE A 34 -1.80 6.88 6.25
N GLN A 35 -1.49 8.12 5.94
CA GLN A 35 -1.81 8.73 4.66
C GLN A 35 -1.07 8.09 3.49
N THR A 36 0.21 7.82 3.64
CA THR A 36 0.99 7.18 2.59
C THR A 36 0.41 5.83 2.20
N ALA A 37 0.05 5.03 3.19
CA ALA A 37 -0.56 3.72 2.93
C ALA A 37 -1.90 3.88 2.23
N ARG A 38 -2.66 4.89 2.59
CA ARG A 38 -3.96 5.14 1.97
C ARG A 38 -3.80 5.50 0.49
N LEU A 39 -2.85 6.35 0.16
CA LEU A 39 -2.59 6.71 -1.22
C LEU A 39 -2.16 5.52 -2.04
N LEU A 40 -1.29 4.69 -1.48
CA LEU A 40 -0.86 3.46 -2.14
C LEU A 40 -2.02 2.48 -2.32
N TYR A 41 -2.88 2.39 -1.32
CA TYR A 41 -4.04 1.52 -1.38
C TYR A 41 -4.98 1.93 -2.52
N LEU A 42 -5.26 3.22 -2.61
CA LEU A 42 -6.11 3.74 -3.68
C LEU A 42 -5.48 3.50 -5.05
N LYS A 43 -4.18 3.72 -5.17
CA LYS A 43 -3.49 3.46 -6.42
C LYS A 43 -3.53 1.98 -6.77
N ASN A 44 -3.38 1.11 -5.77
CA ASN A 44 -3.45 -0.32 -5.96
C ASN A 44 -4.82 -0.75 -6.49
N LEU A 45 -5.89 -0.19 -5.93
CA LEU A 45 -7.24 -0.46 -6.41
C LEU A 45 -7.42 0.00 -7.85
N PHE A 46 -6.84 1.12 -8.18
CA PHE A 46 -6.94 1.67 -9.52
C PHE A 46 -6.23 0.79 -10.55
N LEU A 47 -5.11 0.19 -10.16
CA LEU A 47 -4.32 -0.64 -11.07
C LEU A 47 -4.89 -2.03 -11.27
N LEU A 48 -5.71 -2.50 -10.36
CA LEU A 48 -6.37 -3.79 -10.52
C LEU A 48 -7.67 -3.61 -11.31
#